data_2bdcb7fbfb8eea560ad553c74ce5cdd0
#
_entry.id   2bdcb7fbfb8eea560ad553c74ce5cdd0
#
_cell.length_a   1.000
_cell.length_b   1.000
_cell.length_c   1.000
_cell.angle_alpha   90.00
_cell.angle_beta   90.00
_cell.angle_gamma   90.00
#
_symmetry.space_group_name_H-M   'P 1'
#
loop_
_entity.id
_entity.type
_entity.pdbx_description
1 polymer ?
#
loop_
_entity_poly.entity_id
_entity_poly.type
_entity_poly.pdbx_seq_one_letter_code
_entity_poly.pdbx_strand_id
1 'polypeptide(L)'
;MEPTQKKNSLLLMIVFIIAALIIMYVFSLRSQLQEVRANQGNYEEQIQSLSSIQNTDALKVNRQFLESFFTYQTTAERYKKVEPFMTDQGFKATHPSGTELPDSEESVKSSMVGLKPFEYQTSKTEAEFFNEFKLTTEFNNVAATDTVIVKTSLIFVKEQGWKVDDVEFIGQLTGH
;
A
#
# COMPACT_ATOMS: atom_id res chain seq x y z
N MET A 1 -1.18 -39.75 73.23
CA MET A 1 -1.52 -39.08 71.93
C MET A 1 -0.62 -39.72 70.87
N GLU A 2 -1.24 -40.47 69.96
CA GLU A 2 -0.52 -41.36 69.00
C GLU A 2 0.33 -40.58 67.98
N PRO A 3 1.53 -41.06 67.69
CA PRO A 3 2.44 -40.41 66.76
C PRO A 3 1.92 -40.37 65.28
N THR A 4 0.97 -41.22 64.96
CA THR A 4 0.33 -41.32 63.67
C THR A 4 -0.54 -40.08 63.30
N GLN A 5 -1.21 -39.46 64.26
CA GLN A 5 -2.09 -38.31 64.01
C GLN A 5 -1.30 -37.05 63.73
N LYS A 6 -0.13 -36.85 64.29
CA LYS A 6 0.79 -35.74 64.02
C LYS A 6 1.38 -35.80 62.60
N LYS A 7 1.67 -37.03 62.13
CA LYS A 7 2.25 -37.24 60.81
C LYS A 7 1.26 -36.95 59.69
N ASN A 8 -0.02 -37.28 59.89
CA ASN A 8 -1.08 -36.99 58.85
C ASN A 8 -1.41 -35.49 58.79
N SER A 9 -1.36 -34.79 59.95
CA SER A 9 -1.56 -33.33 59.94
C SER A 9 -0.45 -32.55 59.21
N LEU A 10 0.81 -33.02 59.37
CA LEU A 10 1.96 -32.43 58.66
C LEU A 10 1.86 -32.65 57.15
N LEU A 11 1.43 -33.85 56.73
CA LEU A 11 1.28 -34.20 55.33
C LEU A 11 0.17 -33.38 54.65
N LEU A 12 -0.97 -33.15 55.33
CA LEU A 12 -2.05 -32.28 54.88
C LEU A 12 -1.58 -30.82 54.74
N MET A 13 -0.77 -30.32 55.65
CA MET A 13 -0.23 -28.97 55.57
C MET A 13 0.70 -28.78 54.39
N ILE A 14 1.55 -29.76 54.07
CA ILE A 14 2.44 -29.74 52.90
C ILE A 14 1.62 -29.74 51.57
N VAL A 15 0.58 -30.57 51.49
CA VAL A 15 -0.30 -30.61 50.29
C VAL A 15 -0.99 -29.28 50.12
N PHE A 16 -1.44 -28.62 51.20
CA PHE A 16 -2.09 -27.31 51.11
C PHE A 16 -1.13 -26.20 50.62
N ILE A 17 0.12 -26.23 51.05
CA ILE A 17 1.16 -25.29 50.62
C ILE A 17 1.47 -25.50 49.13
N ILE A 18 1.60 -26.75 48.68
CA ILE A 18 1.84 -27.06 47.27
C ILE A 18 0.67 -26.59 46.40
N ALA A 19 -0.56 -26.83 46.85
CA ALA A 19 -1.74 -26.38 46.13
C ALA A 19 -1.80 -24.84 46.02
N ALA A 20 -1.47 -24.11 47.09
CA ALA A 20 -1.41 -22.66 47.09
C ALA A 20 -0.34 -22.12 46.12
N LEU A 21 0.83 -22.76 46.06
CA LEU A 21 1.90 -22.39 45.12
C LEU A 21 1.50 -22.62 43.68
N ILE A 22 0.80 -23.71 43.37
CA ILE A 22 0.29 -24.00 42.03
C ILE A 22 -0.73 -22.94 41.58
N ILE A 23 -1.67 -22.59 42.49
CA ILE A 23 -2.68 -21.56 42.18
C ILE A 23 -2.00 -20.21 41.94
N MET A 24 -1.02 -19.82 42.74
CA MET A 24 -0.27 -18.58 42.55
C MET A 24 0.50 -18.56 41.23
N TYR A 25 1.11 -19.69 40.84
CA TYR A 25 1.80 -19.84 39.59
C TYR A 25 0.86 -19.72 38.37
N VAL A 26 -0.31 -20.38 38.42
CA VAL A 26 -1.33 -20.27 37.33
C VAL A 26 -1.87 -18.84 37.22
N PHE A 27 -2.04 -18.13 38.32
CA PHE A 27 -2.48 -16.73 38.32
C PHE A 27 -1.42 -15.81 37.69
N SER A 28 -0.13 -16.01 38.02
CA SER A 28 0.98 -15.29 37.40
C SER A 28 1.08 -15.53 35.91
N LEU A 29 0.90 -16.79 35.45
CA LEU A 29 0.90 -17.13 34.04
C LEU A 29 -0.25 -16.46 33.27
N ARG A 30 -1.44 -16.43 33.88
CA ARG A 30 -2.61 -15.75 33.27
C ARG A 30 -2.40 -14.25 33.14
N SER A 31 -1.79 -13.61 34.12
CA SER A 31 -1.46 -12.18 34.09
C SER A 31 -0.49 -11.86 32.96
N GLN A 32 0.57 -12.65 32.78
CA GLN A 32 1.53 -12.48 31.69
C GLN A 32 0.90 -12.69 30.31
N LEU A 33 0.01 -13.68 30.16
CA LEU A 33 -0.72 -13.92 28.93
C LEU A 33 -1.67 -12.78 28.58
N GLN A 34 -2.30 -12.14 29.55
CA GLN A 34 -3.15 -10.97 29.32
C GLN A 34 -2.34 -9.76 28.88
N GLU A 35 -1.17 -9.54 29.48
CA GLU A 35 -0.27 -8.44 29.11
C GLU A 35 0.28 -8.61 27.69
N VAL A 36 0.69 -9.82 27.31
CA VAL A 36 1.14 -10.13 25.95
C VAL A 36 0.01 -9.93 24.92
N ARG A 37 -1.22 -10.35 25.23
CA ARG A 37 -2.37 -10.16 24.35
C ARG A 37 -2.76 -8.68 24.21
N ALA A 38 -2.71 -7.92 25.30
CA ALA A 38 -2.99 -6.48 25.24
C ALA A 38 -1.96 -5.72 24.40
N ASN A 39 -0.68 -6.10 24.53
CA ASN A 39 0.39 -5.53 23.71
C ASN A 39 0.26 -5.93 22.24
N GLN A 40 -0.12 -7.18 21.93
CA GLN A 40 -0.37 -7.63 20.55
C GLN A 40 -1.50 -6.83 19.89
N GLY A 41 -2.63 -6.60 20.58
CA GLY A 41 -3.72 -5.78 20.08
C GLY A 41 -3.29 -4.35 19.74
N ASN A 42 -2.49 -3.73 20.61
CA ASN A 42 -1.93 -2.39 20.35
C ASN A 42 -0.98 -2.35 19.15
N TYR A 43 -0.17 -3.39 18.94
CA TYR A 43 0.71 -3.47 17.77
C TYR A 43 -0.07 -3.68 16.47
N GLU A 44 -1.11 -4.51 16.49
CA GLU A 44 -1.96 -4.72 15.32
C GLU A 44 -2.71 -3.43 14.94
N GLU A 45 -3.23 -2.70 15.91
CA GLU A 45 -3.91 -1.42 15.67
C GLU A 45 -2.94 -0.34 15.14
N GLN A 46 -1.72 -0.27 15.66
CA GLN A 46 -0.67 0.60 15.14
C GLN A 46 -0.24 0.20 13.72
N ILE A 47 -0.07 -1.08 13.43
CA ILE A 47 0.27 -1.58 12.09
C ILE A 47 -0.87 -1.25 11.12
N GLN A 48 -2.13 -1.43 11.51
CA GLN A 48 -3.28 -1.13 10.67
C GLN A 48 -3.43 0.37 10.41
N SER A 49 -3.20 1.22 11.40
CA SER A 49 -3.23 2.68 11.22
C SER A 49 -2.09 3.16 10.31
N LEU A 50 -0.88 2.65 10.49
CA LEU A 50 0.27 2.99 9.65
C LEU A 50 0.08 2.50 8.19
N SER A 51 -0.48 1.30 8.01
CA SER A 51 -0.76 0.79 6.65
C SER A 51 -1.84 1.60 5.95
N SER A 52 -2.89 2.03 6.65
CA SER A 52 -3.93 2.88 6.05
C SER A 52 -3.41 4.27 5.63
N ILE A 53 -2.49 4.85 6.38
CA ILE A 53 -1.84 6.12 6.02
C ILE A 53 -0.94 5.93 4.79
N GLN A 54 -0.14 4.86 4.75
CA GLN A 54 0.73 4.57 3.62
C GLN A 54 -0.07 4.30 2.34
N ASN A 55 -1.19 3.58 2.42
CA ASN A 55 -2.09 3.35 1.30
C ASN A 55 -2.69 4.66 0.77
N THR A 56 -3.05 5.58 1.66
CA THR A 56 -3.55 6.90 1.28
C THR A 56 -2.50 7.69 0.49
N ASP A 57 -1.23 7.64 0.91
CA ASP A 57 -0.14 8.33 0.22
C ASP A 57 0.20 7.69 -1.13
N ALA A 58 0.23 6.34 -1.22
CA ALA A 58 0.40 5.64 -2.48
C ALA A 58 -0.71 5.98 -3.47
N LEU A 59 -1.97 5.95 -3.03
CA LEU A 59 -3.12 6.33 -3.84
C LEU A 59 -3.06 7.79 -4.32
N LYS A 60 -2.60 8.71 -3.46
CA LYS A 60 -2.42 10.11 -3.81
C LYS A 60 -1.37 10.27 -4.91
N VAL A 61 -0.21 9.62 -4.76
CA VAL A 61 0.86 9.65 -5.77
C VAL A 61 0.37 9.02 -7.09
N ASN A 62 -0.33 7.88 -7.03
CA ASN A 62 -0.93 7.25 -8.19
C ASN A 62 -1.86 8.22 -8.97
N ARG A 63 -2.76 8.92 -8.28
CA ARG A 63 -3.66 9.89 -8.90
C ARG A 63 -2.90 11.07 -9.53
N GLN A 64 -1.95 11.65 -8.82
CA GLN A 64 -1.16 12.78 -9.31
C GLN A 64 -0.31 12.41 -10.52
N PHE A 65 0.28 11.21 -10.50
CA PHE A 65 1.01 10.66 -11.64
C PHE A 65 0.11 10.50 -12.85
N LEU A 66 -1.02 9.80 -12.72
CA LEU A 66 -1.95 9.55 -13.83
C LEU A 66 -2.49 10.86 -14.43
N GLU A 67 -2.83 11.82 -13.59
CA GLU A 67 -3.26 13.14 -14.06
C GLU A 67 -2.16 13.84 -14.88
N SER A 68 -0.93 13.81 -14.39
CA SER A 68 0.22 14.42 -15.08
C SER A 68 0.61 13.67 -16.36
N PHE A 69 0.45 12.33 -16.37
CA PHE A 69 0.83 11.48 -17.49
C PHE A 69 -0.19 11.48 -18.64
N PHE A 70 -1.49 11.58 -18.31
CA PHE A 70 -2.58 11.51 -19.29
C PHE A 70 -3.27 12.85 -19.55
N THR A 71 -2.90 13.94 -18.86
CA THR A 71 -3.41 15.29 -19.11
C THR A 71 -2.27 16.24 -19.45
N TYR A 72 -2.08 16.53 -20.74
CA TYR A 72 -1.00 17.37 -21.23
C TYR A 72 -1.36 18.07 -22.56
N GLN A 73 -0.67 19.17 -22.87
CA GLN A 73 -0.80 19.89 -24.14
C GLN A 73 0.31 19.51 -25.11
N THR A 74 1.48 19.11 -24.62
CA THR A 74 2.60 18.64 -25.41
C THR A 74 3.26 17.43 -24.80
N THR A 75 3.86 16.57 -25.63
CA THR A 75 4.59 15.38 -25.16
C THR A 75 5.77 15.75 -24.23
N ALA A 76 6.47 16.85 -24.55
CA ALA A 76 7.58 17.34 -23.71
C ALA A 76 7.10 17.76 -22.33
N GLU A 77 5.95 18.47 -22.24
CA GLU A 77 5.33 18.84 -20.96
C GLU A 77 4.98 17.61 -20.11
N ARG A 78 4.44 16.55 -20.75
CA ARG A 78 4.09 15.29 -20.08
C ARG A 78 5.29 14.72 -19.32
N TYR A 79 6.41 14.49 -20.00
CA TYR A 79 7.59 13.87 -19.42
C TYR A 79 8.19 14.70 -18.30
N LYS A 80 8.26 16.01 -18.44
CA LYS A 80 8.72 16.91 -17.40
C LYS A 80 7.84 16.88 -16.14
N LYS A 81 6.53 16.73 -16.30
CA LYS A 81 5.57 16.71 -15.20
C LYS A 81 5.57 15.37 -14.45
N VAL A 82 5.84 14.25 -15.11
CA VAL A 82 5.77 12.92 -14.48
C VAL A 82 7.08 12.49 -13.82
N GLU A 83 8.21 13.03 -14.24
CA GLU A 83 9.53 12.70 -13.69
C GLU A 83 9.58 12.70 -12.15
N PRO A 84 9.02 13.71 -11.43
CA PRO A 84 9.05 13.71 -9.96
C PRO A 84 8.27 12.57 -9.29
N PHE A 85 7.35 11.93 -10.00
CA PHE A 85 6.50 10.86 -9.47
C PHE A 85 7.05 9.46 -9.77
N MET A 86 8.08 9.33 -10.61
CA MET A 86 8.57 8.04 -11.08
C MET A 86 9.93 7.67 -10.46
N THR A 87 10.22 6.37 -10.47
CA THR A 87 11.58 5.90 -10.31
C THR A 87 12.37 6.13 -11.61
N ASP A 88 13.70 6.10 -11.54
CA ASP A 88 14.54 6.18 -12.73
C ASP A 88 14.25 5.04 -13.73
N GLN A 89 13.92 3.86 -13.21
CA GLN A 89 13.55 2.69 -14.02
C GLN A 89 12.21 2.90 -14.70
N GLY A 90 11.18 3.29 -13.95
CA GLY A 90 9.84 3.56 -14.48
C GLY A 90 9.86 4.69 -15.52
N PHE A 91 10.61 5.76 -15.26
CA PHE A 91 10.75 6.86 -16.20
C PHE A 91 11.40 6.41 -17.53
N LYS A 92 12.47 5.63 -17.46
CA LYS A 92 13.13 5.06 -18.67
C LYS A 92 12.21 4.11 -19.44
N ALA A 93 11.39 3.32 -18.74
CA ALA A 93 10.45 2.39 -19.39
C ALA A 93 9.33 3.10 -20.14
N THR A 94 8.87 4.26 -19.64
CA THR A 94 7.81 5.06 -20.29
C THR A 94 8.33 6.05 -21.32
N HIS A 95 9.61 6.37 -21.30
CA HIS A 95 10.24 7.28 -22.24
C HIS A 95 10.69 6.53 -23.50
N PRO A 96 10.30 6.94 -24.71
CA PRO A 96 10.76 6.30 -25.94
C PRO A 96 12.29 6.33 -26.03
N SER A 97 12.92 5.15 -26.06
CA SER A 97 14.37 5.04 -26.12
C SER A 97 14.92 5.65 -27.44
N GLY A 98 15.82 6.61 -27.31
CA GLY A 98 16.60 7.14 -28.42
C GLY A 98 15.98 8.31 -29.20
N THR A 99 14.86 8.85 -28.78
CA THR A 99 14.31 10.08 -29.35
C THR A 99 14.54 11.25 -28.41
N GLU A 100 15.25 12.29 -28.87
CA GLU A 100 15.02 13.63 -28.33
C GLU A 100 13.51 13.89 -28.49
N LEU A 101 12.88 14.37 -27.41
CA LEU A 101 11.44 14.68 -27.45
C LEU A 101 11.20 15.61 -28.66
N PRO A 102 10.31 15.26 -29.57
CA PRO A 102 10.10 16.10 -30.73
C PRO A 102 9.61 17.47 -30.24
N ASP A 103 10.35 18.50 -30.56
CA ASP A 103 9.96 19.92 -30.44
C ASP A 103 8.87 20.29 -31.50
N SER A 104 8.09 19.29 -31.93
CA SER A 104 7.11 19.51 -33.00
C SER A 104 5.92 20.31 -32.46
N GLU A 105 5.58 21.37 -33.17
CA GLU A 105 4.33 22.13 -32.98
C GLU A 105 3.08 21.26 -33.18
N GLU A 106 3.22 20.11 -33.84
CA GLU A 106 2.19 19.08 -33.97
C GLU A 106 2.18 18.17 -32.74
N SER A 107 1.59 18.63 -31.68
CA SER A 107 1.51 17.85 -30.44
C SER A 107 0.14 17.20 -30.30
N VAL A 108 0.17 15.92 -29.93
CA VAL A 108 -1.02 15.24 -29.42
C VAL A 108 -1.36 15.87 -28.06
N LYS A 109 -2.58 16.41 -27.97
CA LYS A 109 -3.14 16.82 -26.67
C LYS A 109 -3.89 15.66 -26.07
N SER A 110 -3.87 15.57 -24.76
CA SER A 110 -4.56 14.52 -24.03
C SER A 110 -5.21 15.06 -22.76
N SER A 111 -6.38 14.51 -22.42
CA SER A 111 -7.07 14.82 -21.18
C SER A 111 -7.73 13.59 -20.59
N MET A 112 -7.56 13.41 -19.29
CA MET A 112 -8.13 12.32 -18.49
C MET A 112 -9.29 12.84 -17.66
N VAL A 113 -10.42 12.10 -17.62
CA VAL A 113 -11.55 12.40 -16.74
C VAL A 113 -12.14 11.12 -16.14
N GLY A 114 -12.75 11.25 -14.96
CA GLY A 114 -13.49 10.15 -14.33
C GLY A 114 -12.62 9.02 -13.80
N LEU A 115 -11.43 9.33 -13.29
CA LEU A 115 -10.49 8.37 -12.73
C LEU A 115 -11.09 7.57 -11.56
N LYS A 116 -11.14 6.25 -11.72
CA LYS A 116 -11.53 5.26 -10.71
C LYS A 116 -10.37 4.32 -10.45
N PRO A 117 -9.56 4.54 -9.41
CA PRO A 117 -8.50 3.63 -9.01
C PRO A 117 -9.07 2.49 -8.18
N PHE A 118 -8.65 1.26 -8.48
CA PHE A 118 -8.94 0.04 -7.74
C PHE A 118 -7.60 -0.51 -7.23
N GLU A 119 -7.46 -0.56 -5.91
CA GLU A 119 -6.28 -1.15 -5.28
C GLU A 119 -6.32 -2.67 -5.46
N TYR A 120 -5.23 -3.22 -6.03
CA TYR A 120 -5.09 -4.65 -6.25
C TYR A 120 -4.23 -5.30 -5.17
N GLN A 121 -3.08 -4.72 -4.88
CA GLN A 121 -2.15 -5.21 -3.88
C GLN A 121 -1.46 -4.03 -3.21
N THR A 122 -1.34 -4.11 -1.88
CA THR A 122 -0.59 -3.14 -1.10
C THR A 122 0.17 -3.83 0.02
N SER A 123 1.43 -3.44 0.16
CA SER A 123 2.29 -3.79 1.27
C SER A 123 2.90 -2.53 1.87
N LYS A 124 3.83 -2.67 2.81
CA LYS A 124 4.55 -1.51 3.37
C LYS A 124 5.44 -0.78 2.35
N THR A 125 5.82 -1.45 1.27
CA THR A 125 6.80 -0.93 0.31
C THR A 125 6.35 -1.03 -1.14
N GLU A 126 5.22 -1.68 -1.41
CA GLU A 126 4.71 -1.91 -2.77
C GLU A 126 3.19 -1.69 -2.80
N ALA A 127 2.70 -1.07 -3.86
CA ALA A 127 1.28 -0.87 -4.11
C ALA A 127 0.98 -1.04 -5.60
N GLU A 128 -0.10 -1.72 -5.94
CA GLU A 128 -0.57 -1.88 -7.31
C GLU A 128 -2.01 -1.40 -7.45
N PHE A 129 -2.28 -0.67 -8.52
CA PHE A 129 -3.61 -0.15 -8.82
C PHE A 129 -4.01 -0.48 -10.25
N PHE A 130 -5.26 -0.90 -10.44
CA PHE A 130 -5.94 -0.83 -11.72
C PHE A 130 -6.73 0.47 -11.79
N ASN A 131 -6.54 1.23 -12.85
CA ASN A 131 -7.10 2.56 -13.00
C ASN A 131 -7.98 2.61 -14.24
N GLU A 132 -9.29 2.78 -14.07
CA GLU A 132 -10.24 3.02 -15.15
C GLU A 132 -10.48 4.52 -15.30
N PHE A 133 -10.43 5.04 -16.50
CA PHE A 133 -10.76 6.44 -16.80
C PHE A 133 -11.10 6.63 -18.28
N LYS A 134 -11.73 7.76 -18.60
CA LYS A 134 -11.93 8.22 -19.98
C LYS A 134 -10.74 9.05 -20.40
N LEU A 135 -10.14 8.70 -21.53
CA LEU A 135 -9.02 9.39 -22.16
C LEU A 135 -9.49 10.01 -23.47
N THR A 136 -9.41 11.32 -23.57
CA THR A 136 -9.63 12.05 -24.81
C THR A 136 -8.28 12.44 -25.37
N THR A 137 -7.97 12.00 -26.59
CA THR A 137 -6.78 12.40 -27.35
C THR A 137 -7.21 13.26 -28.53
N GLU A 138 -6.50 14.36 -28.77
CA GLU A 138 -6.74 15.28 -29.88
C GLU A 138 -5.48 15.39 -30.71
N PHE A 139 -5.62 15.15 -32.03
CA PHE A 139 -4.57 15.33 -33.02
C PHE A 139 -5.17 16.02 -34.24
N ASN A 140 -4.57 17.12 -34.69
CA ASN A 140 -5.04 17.92 -35.83
C ASN A 140 -6.53 18.30 -35.72
N ASN A 141 -6.99 18.72 -34.53
CA ASN A 141 -8.39 19.06 -34.22
C ASN A 141 -9.39 17.89 -34.35
N VAL A 142 -8.89 16.66 -34.45
CA VAL A 142 -9.72 15.46 -34.41
C VAL A 142 -9.57 14.84 -33.01
N ALA A 143 -10.66 14.80 -32.26
CA ALA A 143 -10.68 14.22 -30.93
C ALA A 143 -11.28 12.81 -30.92
N ALA A 144 -10.66 11.90 -30.21
CA ALA A 144 -11.18 10.56 -29.92
C ALA A 144 -11.24 10.36 -28.40
N THR A 145 -12.31 9.73 -27.92
CA THR A 145 -12.48 9.45 -26.48
C THR A 145 -12.74 7.98 -26.28
N ASP A 146 -11.94 7.35 -25.45
CA ASP A 146 -12.03 5.95 -25.09
C ASP A 146 -12.00 5.75 -23.59
N THR A 147 -12.58 4.66 -23.10
CA THR A 147 -12.37 4.22 -21.74
C THR A 147 -11.13 3.31 -21.71
N VAL A 148 -10.14 3.66 -20.91
CA VAL A 148 -8.89 2.91 -20.79
C VAL A 148 -8.72 2.32 -19.41
N ILE A 149 -8.01 1.20 -19.34
CA ILE A 149 -7.60 0.56 -18.11
C ILE A 149 -6.08 0.50 -18.09
N VAL A 150 -5.48 1.09 -17.06
CA VAL A 150 -4.04 1.17 -16.87
C VAL A 150 -3.70 0.57 -15.51
N LYS A 151 -2.72 -0.34 -15.47
CA LYS A 151 -2.10 -0.81 -14.24
C LYS A 151 -0.92 0.07 -13.89
N THR A 152 -0.80 0.46 -12.63
CA THR A 152 0.37 1.16 -12.10
C THR A 152 0.94 0.37 -10.94
N SER A 153 2.26 0.21 -10.91
CA SER A 153 2.99 -0.40 -9.80
C SER A 153 3.84 0.68 -9.14
N LEU A 154 3.69 0.83 -7.84
CA LEU A 154 4.38 1.82 -7.03
C LEU A 154 5.27 1.14 -6.01
N ILE A 155 6.44 1.73 -5.75
CA ILE A 155 7.34 1.32 -4.69
C ILE A 155 7.63 2.49 -3.74
N PHE A 156 7.87 2.16 -2.46
CA PHE A 156 8.28 3.15 -1.47
C PHE A 156 9.80 3.27 -1.47
N VAL A 157 10.29 4.43 -1.90
CA VAL A 157 11.73 4.76 -1.91
C VAL A 157 12.05 5.55 -0.64
N LYS A 158 13.02 5.05 0.15
CA LYS A 158 13.45 5.73 1.38
C LYS A 158 13.82 7.19 1.09
N GLU A 159 13.33 8.11 1.91
CA GLU A 159 13.55 9.57 1.83
C GLU A 159 12.83 10.28 0.65
N GLN A 160 12.32 9.55 -0.34
CA GLN A 160 11.59 10.13 -1.48
C GLN A 160 10.08 9.84 -1.45
N GLY A 161 9.65 8.86 -0.64
CA GLY A 161 8.26 8.43 -0.57
C GLY A 161 7.86 7.48 -1.70
N TRP A 162 6.57 7.41 -1.99
CA TRP A 162 6.03 6.56 -3.03
C TRP A 162 6.40 7.08 -4.43
N LYS A 163 6.80 6.14 -5.30
CA LYS A 163 7.16 6.40 -6.70
C LYS A 163 6.53 5.35 -7.60
N VAL A 164 6.10 5.75 -8.78
CA VAL A 164 5.64 4.85 -9.84
C VAL A 164 6.86 4.20 -10.47
N ASP A 165 6.91 2.87 -10.42
CA ASP A 165 8.01 2.06 -10.95
C ASP A 165 7.66 1.43 -12.29
N ASP A 166 6.36 1.15 -12.52
CA ASP A 166 5.89 0.60 -13.79
C ASP A 166 4.47 1.09 -14.13
N VAL A 167 4.21 1.18 -15.43
CA VAL A 167 2.92 1.57 -16.02
C VAL A 167 2.60 0.65 -17.18
N GLU A 168 1.53 -0.12 -17.05
CA GLU A 168 1.09 -1.07 -18.07
C GLU A 168 -0.30 -0.67 -18.62
N PHE A 169 -0.41 -0.56 -19.92
CA PHE A 169 -1.70 -0.37 -20.58
C PHE A 169 -2.38 -1.73 -20.75
N ILE A 170 -3.46 -1.97 -19.99
CA ILE A 170 -4.15 -3.26 -19.96
C ILE A 170 -5.14 -3.38 -21.10
N GLY A 171 -5.87 -2.31 -21.43
CA GLY A 171 -6.85 -2.35 -22.50
C GLY A 171 -7.61 -1.05 -22.70
N GLN A 172 -8.34 -1.04 -23.80
CA GLN A 172 -9.21 0.05 -24.23
C GLN A 172 -10.60 -0.50 -24.50
N LEU A 173 -11.61 0.12 -23.90
CA LEU A 173 -13.01 -0.20 -24.13
C LEU A 173 -13.58 0.86 -25.10
N THR A 174 -13.71 0.49 -26.35
CA THR A 174 -14.41 1.34 -27.34
C THR A 174 -15.90 1.32 -27.04
N GLY A 175 -16.45 2.49 -26.70
CA GLY A 175 -17.91 2.64 -26.60
C GLY A 175 -18.53 2.51 -27.98
N HIS A 176 -19.45 1.55 -28.12
CA HIS A 176 -20.35 1.46 -29.28
C HIS A 176 -21.54 2.39 -29.10
#